data_f7d3ed14f9d08f33129137dda90fced7
#
_entry.id   f7d3ed14f9d08f33129137dda90fced7
#
_cell.length_a   1.000
_cell.length_b   1.000
_cell.length_c   1.000
_cell.angle_alpha   90.00
_cell.angle_beta   90.00
_cell.angle_gamma   90.00
#
_symmetry.space_group_name_H-M   'P 1'
#
loop_
_entity.id
_entity.type
_entity.pdbx_description
1 polymer ?
#
loop_
_entity_poly.entity_id
_entity_poly.type
_entity_poly.pdbx_seq_one_letter_code
_entity_poly.pdbx_strand_id
1 'polypeptide(L)'
;VATDPDHRFDLAVQLGQFDVALDIARHGPASGAEMRWRTIGDQALAHWDVALAQECFKHANDVHSLFLVATAQQDEALLRHVAEAARAKGELNLAVAALVQLQDTRGMVDVLMQAQRLPEAALFARTYAPHLVPETVRAWKASIRAQSSQKQQELADRIGEPHTMPELFPEGGYT
;
A
#
# COMPACT_ATOMS: atom_id res chain seq x y z
N VAL A 1 -37.77 17.54 -19.60
CA VAL A 1 -36.68 18.15 -18.82
C VAL A 1 -35.66 17.05 -18.56
N ALA A 2 -34.51 17.06 -19.25
CA ALA A 2 -33.42 16.14 -18.97
C ALA A 2 -32.87 16.51 -17.60
N THR A 3 -33.23 15.74 -16.60
CA THR A 3 -32.69 15.94 -15.25
C THR A 3 -31.23 15.48 -15.28
N ASP A 4 -30.33 16.38 -14.90
CA ASP A 4 -28.89 16.09 -14.82
C ASP A 4 -28.67 14.80 -14.00
N PRO A 5 -27.96 13.81 -14.53
CA PRO A 5 -27.71 12.56 -13.80
C PRO A 5 -27.02 12.77 -12.45
N ASP A 6 -26.18 13.78 -12.33
CA ASP A 6 -25.50 14.09 -11.07
C ASP A 6 -26.48 14.63 -10.02
N HIS A 7 -27.41 15.49 -10.43
CA HIS A 7 -28.47 15.97 -9.51
C HIS A 7 -29.41 14.84 -9.06
N ARG A 8 -29.74 13.91 -9.96
CA ARG A 8 -30.54 12.72 -9.60
C ARG A 8 -29.79 11.82 -8.63
N PHE A 9 -28.49 11.66 -8.84
CA PHE A 9 -27.62 10.89 -7.95
C PHE A 9 -27.61 11.49 -6.54
N ASP A 10 -27.36 12.81 -6.42
CA ASP A 10 -27.32 13.50 -5.14
C ASP A 10 -28.65 13.36 -4.37
N LEU A 11 -29.76 13.51 -5.06
CA LEU A 11 -31.10 13.32 -4.47
C LEU A 11 -31.31 11.86 -4.01
N ALA A 12 -30.90 10.88 -4.81
CA ALA A 12 -31.03 9.47 -4.46
C ALA A 12 -30.22 9.14 -3.19
N VAL A 13 -28.99 9.66 -3.10
CA VAL A 13 -28.14 9.49 -1.91
C VAL A 13 -28.77 10.16 -0.68
N GLN A 14 -29.26 11.39 -0.79
CA GLN A 14 -29.89 12.11 0.32
C GLN A 14 -31.16 11.44 0.84
N LEU A 15 -31.91 10.80 -0.06
CA LEU A 15 -33.14 10.07 0.28
C LEU A 15 -32.87 8.62 0.72
N GLY A 16 -31.62 8.17 0.75
CA GLY A 16 -31.25 6.80 1.10
C GLY A 16 -31.70 5.75 0.05
N GLN A 17 -31.97 6.19 -1.18
CA GLN A 17 -32.37 5.32 -2.29
C GLN A 17 -31.13 4.71 -2.96
N PHE A 18 -30.45 3.81 -2.27
CA PHE A 18 -29.18 3.23 -2.74
C PHE A 18 -29.32 2.48 -4.06
N ASP A 19 -30.45 1.80 -4.31
CA ASP A 19 -30.68 1.11 -5.59
C ASP A 19 -30.62 2.05 -6.79
N VAL A 20 -31.23 3.24 -6.67
CA VAL A 20 -31.22 4.26 -7.71
C VAL A 20 -29.81 4.87 -7.86
N ALA A 21 -29.13 5.14 -6.75
CA ALA A 21 -27.77 5.67 -6.77
C ALA A 21 -26.79 4.68 -7.41
N LEU A 22 -26.90 3.38 -7.09
CA LEU A 22 -26.10 2.30 -7.68
C LEU A 22 -26.37 2.16 -9.19
N ASP A 23 -27.62 2.25 -9.62
CA ASP A 23 -27.95 2.20 -11.05
C ASP A 23 -27.31 3.36 -11.82
N ILE A 24 -27.35 4.57 -11.26
CA ILE A 24 -26.69 5.75 -11.83
C ILE A 24 -25.15 5.59 -11.83
N ALA A 25 -24.57 5.01 -10.79
CA ALA A 25 -23.12 4.77 -10.71
C ALA A 25 -22.66 3.73 -11.74
N ARG A 26 -23.49 2.70 -12.02
CA ARG A 26 -23.18 1.63 -12.99
C ARG A 26 -23.35 2.07 -14.45
N HIS A 27 -24.40 2.83 -14.74
CA HIS A 27 -24.81 3.14 -16.11
C HIS A 27 -24.65 4.62 -16.48
N GLY A 28 -24.27 5.47 -15.53
CA GLY A 28 -24.08 6.89 -15.74
C GLY A 28 -22.78 7.22 -16.49
N PRO A 29 -22.55 8.51 -16.75
CA PRO A 29 -21.35 8.95 -17.47
C PRO A 29 -20.09 8.56 -16.72
N ALA A 30 -19.02 8.20 -17.45
CA ALA A 30 -17.73 7.83 -16.88
C ALA A 30 -17.09 8.99 -16.08
N SER A 31 -17.38 10.23 -16.50
CA SER A 31 -16.98 11.42 -15.74
C SER A 31 -17.64 11.41 -14.36
N GLY A 32 -16.83 11.50 -13.30
CA GLY A 32 -17.30 11.49 -11.91
C GLY A 32 -17.71 10.10 -11.37
N ALA A 33 -17.52 9.01 -12.12
CA ALA A 33 -17.90 7.67 -11.68
C ALA A 33 -17.21 7.28 -10.35
N GLU A 34 -15.92 7.53 -10.22
CA GLU A 34 -15.16 7.23 -8.99
C GLU A 34 -15.74 7.96 -7.78
N MET A 35 -16.10 9.24 -7.94
CA MET A 35 -16.69 10.03 -6.87
C MET A 35 -18.07 9.48 -6.46
N ARG A 36 -18.91 9.10 -7.44
CA ARG A 36 -20.23 8.51 -7.16
C ARG A 36 -20.09 7.20 -6.38
N TRP A 37 -19.18 6.30 -6.82
CA TRP A 37 -18.91 5.07 -6.11
C TRP A 37 -18.41 5.30 -4.69
N ARG A 38 -17.51 6.26 -4.51
CA ARG A 38 -16.99 6.63 -3.18
C ARG A 38 -18.11 7.15 -2.28
N THR A 39 -18.96 8.04 -2.79
CA THR A 39 -20.09 8.59 -2.03
C THR A 39 -21.05 7.52 -1.56
N ILE A 40 -21.39 6.53 -2.42
CA ILE A 40 -22.22 5.40 -2.00
C ILE A 40 -21.49 4.56 -0.94
N GLY A 41 -20.21 4.30 -1.12
CA GLY A 41 -19.40 3.54 -0.15
C GLY A 41 -19.38 4.19 1.23
N ASP A 42 -19.20 5.52 1.30
CA ASP A 42 -19.22 6.28 2.54
C ASP A 42 -20.60 6.19 3.24
N GLN A 43 -21.68 6.29 2.47
CA GLN A 43 -23.03 6.14 2.99
C GLN A 43 -23.32 4.70 3.44
N ALA A 44 -22.85 3.71 2.69
CA ALA A 44 -22.97 2.31 3.08
C ALA A 44 -22.27 2.04 4.44
N LEU A 45 -21.06 2.60 4.64
CA LEU A 45 -20.38 2.52 5.94
C LEU A 45 -21.17 3.20 7.06
N ALA A 46 -21.77 4.36 6.80
CA ALA A 46 -22.59 5.06 7.79
C ALA A 46 -23.79 4.21 8.24
N HIS A 47 -24.29 3.33 7.38
CA HIS A 47 -25.37 2.38 7.66
C HIS A 47 -24.87 0.98 8.07
N TRP A 48 -23.56 0.80 8.27
CA TRP A 48 -22.94 -0.48 8.62
C TRP A 48 -23.08 -1.56 7.54
N ASP A 49 -23.38 -1.19 6.30
CA ASP A 49 -23.34 -2.12 5.17
C ASP A 49 -21.91 -2.21 4.62
N VAL A 50 -21.10 -2.97 5.33
CA VAL A 50 -19.67 -3.09 5.02
C VAL A 50 -19.44 -3.83 3.70
N ALA A 51 -20.31 -4.76 3.33
CA ALA A 51 -20.19 -5.50 2.08
C ALA A 51 -20.40 -4.59 0.87
N LEU A 52 -21.46 -3.76 0.90
CA LEU A 52 -21.71 -2.76 -0.14
C LEU A 52 -20.61 -1.70 -0.19
N ALA A 53 -20.13 -1.23 0.96
CA ALA A 53 -19.03 -0.27 1.02
C ALA A 53 -17.76 -0.81 0.36
N GLN A 54 -17.40 -2.07 0.64
CA GLN A 54 -16.24 -2.73 0.04
C GLN A 54 -16.37 -2.83 -1.49
N GLU A 55 -17.55 -3.20 -2.01
CA GLU A 55 -17.82 -3.24 -3.45
C GLU A 55 -17.66 -1.85 -4.07
N CYS A 56 -18.26 -0.84 -3.47
CA CYS A 56 -18.18 0.54 -3.94
C CYS A 56 -16.76 1.09 -3.96
N PHE A 57 -15.97 0.86 -2.92
CA PHE A 57 -14.59 1.33 -2.87
C PHE A 57 -13.68 0.57 -3.85
N LYS A 58 -13.96 -0.69 -4.17
CA LYS A 58 -13.27 -1.40 -5.27
C LYS A 58 -13.55 -0.73 -6.61
N HIS A 59 -14.81 -0.39 -6.89
CA HIS A 59 -15.17 0.34 -8.11
C HIS A 59 -14.60 1.75 -8.18
N ALA A 60 -14.51 2.44 -7.04
CA ALA A 60 -13.88 3.75 -6.90
C ALA A 60 -12.34 3.69 -6.95
N ASN A 61 -11.75 2.48 -6.94
CA ASN A 61 -10.31 2.28 -6.80
C ASN A 61 -9.72 3.06 -5.59
N ASP A 62 -10.52 3.16 -4.51
CA ASP A 62 -10.15 3.85 -3.27
C ASP A 62 -9.44 2.90 -2.30
N VAL A 63 -8.13 2.78 -2.47
CA VAL A 63 -7.32 1.86 -1.64
C VAL A 63 -7.25 2.26 -0.17
N HIS A 64 -7.43 3.55 0.16
CA HIS A 64 -7.41 4.01 1.55
C HIS A 64 -8.67 3.55 2.30
N SER A 65 -9.84 3.74 1.69
CA SER A 65 -11.10 3.25 2.27
C SER A 65 -11.15 1.72 2.33
N LEU A 66 -10.61 1.04 1.30
CA LEU A 66 -10.45 -0.42 1.33
C LEU A 66 -9.53 -0.89 2.45
N PHE A 67 -8.42 -0.18 2.72
CA PHE A 67 -7.54 -0.49 3.84
C PHE A 67 -8.26 -0.39 5.18
N LEU A 68 -9.06 0.67 5.37
CA LEU A 68 -9.86 0.84 6.58
C LEU A 68 -10.84 -0.33 6.79
N VAL A 69 -11.57 -0.69 5.74
CA VAL A 69 -12.54 -1.82 5.76
C VAL A 69 -11.82 -3.13 6.04
N ALA A 70 -10.73 -3.41 5.32
CA ALA A 70 -9.94 -4.63 5.48
C ALA A 70 -9.39 -4.77 6.91
N THR A 71 -8.91 -3.67 7.49
CA THR A 71 -8.40 -3.62 8.86
C THR A 71 -9.53 -3.89 9.87
N ALA A 72 -10.69 -3.26 9.70
CA ALA A 72 -11.82 -3.43 10.60
C ALA A 72 -12.38 -4.87 10.59
N GLN A 73 -12.34 -5.52 9.43
CA GLN A 73 -12.79 -6.92 9.27
C GLN A 73 -11.71 -7.95 9.52
N GLN A 74 -10.45 -7.54 9.66
CA GLN A 74 -9.27 -8.42 9.69
C GLN A 74 -9.23 -9.37 8.47
N ASP A 75 -9.63 -8.86 7.30
CA ASP A 75 -9.66 -9.61 6.05
C ASP A 75 -8.28 -9.60 5.40
N GLU A 76 -7.53 -10.70 5.57
CA GLU A 76 -6.20 -10.87 5.00
C GLU A 76 -6.20 -10.82 3.47
N ALA A 77 -7.21 -11.36 2.80
CA ALA A 77 -7.29 -11.36 1.35
C ALA A 77 -7.45 -9.93 0.82
N LEU A 78 -8.30 -9.14 1.48
CA LEU A 78 -8.49 -7.73 1.15
C LEU A 78 -7.25 -6.90 1.48
N LEU A 79 -6.55 -7.17 2.60
CA LEU A 79 -5.28 -6.53 2.95
C LEU A 79 -4.20 -6.79 1.90
N ARG A 80 -4.09 -8.03 1.38
CA ARG A 80 -3.17 -8.36 0.27
C ARG A 80 -3.52 -7.59 -0.99
N HIS A 81 -4.80 -7.53 -1.34
CA HIS A 81 -5.27 -6.74 -2.48
C HIS A 81 -4.91 -5.24 -2.32
N VAL A 82 -5.13 -4.67 -1.12
CA VAL A 82 -4.76 -3.28 -0.81
C VAL A 82 -3.25 -3.07 -0.94
N ALA A 83 -2.41 -3.99 -0.42
CA ALA A 83 -0.96 -3.87 -0.52
C ALA A 83 -0.49 -3.84 -1.98
N GLU A 84 -1.03 -4.71 -2.83
CA GLU A 84 -0.70 -4.75 -4.26
C GLU A 84 -1.20 -3.50 -4.99
N ALA A 85 -2.44 -3.08 -4.76
CA ALA A 85 -3.03 -1.90 -5.38
C ALA A 85 -2.29 -0.62 -4.98
N ALA A 86 -1.91 -0.48 -3.70
CA ALA A 86 -1.12 0.63 -3.19
C ALA A 86 0.28 0.67 -3.81
N ARG A 87 0.94 -0.49 -3.96
CA ARG A 87 2.23 -0.60 -4.66
C ARG A 87 2.13 -0.14 -6.11
N ALA A 88 1.09 -0.56 -6.82
CA ALA A 88 0.87 -0.18 -8.21
C ALA A 88 0.64 1.33 -8.38
N LYS A 89 0.01 1.98 -7.39
CA LYS A 89 -0.20 3.43 -7.35
C LYS A 89 1.01 4.23 -6.85
N GLY A 90 2.05 3.56 -6.35
CA GLY A 90 3.21 4.21 -5.73
C GLY A 90 2.94 4.71 -4.30
N GLU A 91 1.83 4.31 -3.69
CA GLU A 91 1.47 4.65 -2.30
C GLU A 91 2.15 3.69 -1.31
N LEU A 92 3.48 3.73 -1.30
CA LEU A 92 4.32 2.73 -0.63
C LEU A 92 4.11 2.68 0.89
N ASN A 93 3.77 3.80 1.53
CA ASN A 93 3.46 3.82 2.97
C ASN A 93 2.19 3.02 3.30
N LEU A 94 1.16 3.12 2.44
CA LEU A 94 -0.06 2.35 2.59
C LEU A 94 0.19 0.85 2.35
N ALA A 95 1.01 0.52 1.35
CA ALA A 95 1.42 -0.86 1.10
C ALA A 95 2.15 -1.46 2.31
N VAL A 96 3.09 -0.72 2.91
CA VAL A 96 3.78 -1.15 4.14
C VAL A 96 2.79 -1.34 5.28
N ALA A 97 1.84 -0.41 5.48
CA ALA A 97 0.84 -0.53 6.55
C ALA A 97 0.00 -1.82 6.42
N ALA A 98 -0.41 -2.17 5.20
CA ALA A 98 -1.14 -3.41 4.94
C ALA A 98 -0.28 -4.65 5.18
N LEU A 99 0.98 -4.64 4.75
CA LEU A 99 1.93 -5.74 4.94
C LEU A 99 2.32 -5.95 6.41
N VAL A 100 2.38 -4.86 7.20
CA VAL A 100 2.58 -4.95 8.66
C VAL A 100 1.46 -5.75 9.31
N GLN A 101 0.20 -5.50 8.94
CA GLN A 101 -0.94 -6.24 9.49
C GLN A 101 -0.94 -7.71 9.07
N LEU A 102 -0.45 -8.00 7.86
CA LEU A 102 -0.26 -9.36 7.36
C LEU A 102 0.97 -10.07 7.95
N GLN A 103 1.82 -9.35 8.69
CA GLN A 103 3.11 -9.82 9.18
C GLN A 103 4.03 -10.32 8.04
N ASP A 104 3.84 -9.82 6.83
CA ASP A 104 4.63 -10.17 5.65
C ASP A 104 5.95 -9.40 5.63
N THR A 105 6.93 -9.89 6.36
CA THR A 105 8.26 -9.28 6.45
C THR A 105 9.00 -9.25 5.12
N ARG A 106 8.82 -10.27 4.27
CA ARG A 106 9.41 -10.29 2.93
C ARG A 106 8.81 -9.20 2.04
N GLY A 107 7.48 -9.11 2.02
CA GLY A 107 6.78 -8.06 1.26
C GLY A 107 7.19 -6.65 1.69
N MET A 108 7.39 -6.42 3.01
CA MET A 108 7.87 -5.13 3.51
C MET A 108 9.27 -4.79 3.01
N VAL A 109 10.21 -5.76 3.01
CA VAL A 109 11.56 -5.56 2.46
C VAL A 109 11.48 -5.23 0.97
N ASP A 110 10.67 -5.98 0.20
CA ASP A 110 10.50 -5.77 -1.24
C ASP A 110 9.96 -4.36 -1.55
N VAL A 111 9.00 -3.86 -0.77
CA VAL A 111 8.46 -2.50 -0.92
C VAL A 111 9.52 -1.44 -0.60
N LEU A 112 10.31 -1.60 0.46
CA LEU A 112 11.39 -0.69 0.80
C LEU A 112 12.47 -0.67 -0.28
N MET A 113 12.82 -1.83 -0.85
CA MET A 113 13.76 -1.92 -1.96
C MET A 113 13.21 -1.26 -3.22
N GLN A 114 11.95 -1.46 -3.55
CA GLN A 114 11.27 -0.80 -4.66
C GLN A 114 11.24 0.72 -4.50
N ALA A 115 11.05 1.21 -3.28
CA ALA A 115 11.10 2.63 -2.92
C ALA A 115 12.51 3.24 -2.96
N GLN A 116 13.55 2.45 -3.29
CA GLN A 116 14.96 2.84 -3.20
C GLN A 116 15.41 3.25 -1.78
N ARG A 117 14.66 2.80 -0.75
CA ARG A 117 14.98 3.01 0.66
C ARG A 117 15.87 1.87 1.17
N LEU A 118 17.00 1.67 0.50
CA LEU A 118 17.86 0.50 0.67
C LEU A 118 18.52 0.41 2.06
N PRO A 119 18.97 1.52 2.70
CA PRO A 119 19.46 1.47 4.07
C PRO A 119 18.39 0.98 5.05
N GLU A 120 17.16 1.47 4.89
CA GLU A 120 16.04 1.08 5.75
C GLU A 120 15.63 -0.38 5.52
N ALA A 121 15.66 -0.83 4.25
CA ALA A 121 15.43 -2.25 3.93
C ALA A 121 16.44 -3.16 4.62
N ALA A 122 17.73 -2.79 4.61
CA ALA A 122 18.80 -3.57 5.26
C ALA A 122 18.66 -3.59 6.79
N LEU A 123 18.35 -2.45 7.42
CA LEU A 123 18.12 -2.37 8.84
C LEU A 123 16.85 -3.11 9.28
N PHE A 124 15.79 -3.01 8.50
CA PHE A 124 14.55 -3.75 8.74
C PHE A 124 14.79 -5.27 8.61
N ALA A 125 15.46 -5.70 7.53
CA ALA A 125 15.82 -7.10 7.32
C ALA A 125 16.64 -7.64 8.48
N ARG A 126 17.63 -6.90 8.96
CA ARG A 126 18.43 -7.30 10.11
C ARG A 126 17.59 -7.62 11.34
N THR A 127 16.56 -6.83 11.59
CA THR A 127 15.73 -6.96 12.80
C THR A 127 14.68 -8.06 12.67
N TYR A 128 14.01 -8.16 11.50
CA TYR A 128 12.81 -8.97 11.33
C TYR A 128 12.94 -10.12 10.34
N ALA A 129 13.92 -10.08 9.44
CA ALA A 129 14.14 -11.08 8.40
C ALA A 129 15.65 -11.27 8.12
N PRO A 130 16.45 -11.78 9.07
CA PRO A 130 17.92 -11.83 8.95
C PRO A 130 18.42 -12.53 7.68
N HIS A 131 17.68 -13.52 7.17
CA HIS A 131 18.00 -14.23 5.94
C HIS A 131 17.96 -13.33 4.67
N LEU A 132 17.35 -12.15 4.74
CA LEU A 132 17.28 -11.16 3.64
C LEU A 132 18.39 -10.11 3.71
N VAL A 133 19.18 -10.07 4.79
CA VAL A 133 20.27 -9.09 4.96
C VAL A 133 21.29 -9.14 3.83
N PRO A 134 21.79 -10.31 3.38
CA PRO A 134 22.75 -10.36 2.27
C PRO A 134 22.22 -9.74 0.97
N GLU A 135 20.93 -9.93 0.68
CA GLU A 135 20.27 -9.36 -0.51
C GLU A 135 20.15 -7.84 -0.41
N THR A 136 19.64 -7.33 0.70
CA THR A 136 19.40 -5.92 0.92
C THR A 136 20.70 -5.12 1.01
N VAL A 137 21.72 -5.64 1.70
CA VAL A 137 23.06 -5.02 1.78
C VAL A 137 23.72 -4.98 0.42
N ARG A 138 23.61 -6.05 -0.39
CA ARG A 138 24.15 -6.08 -1.75
C ARG A 138 23.51 -4.98 -2.61
N ALA A 139 22.20 -4.83 -2.56
CA ALA A 139 21.48 -3.79 -3.28
C ALA A 139 21.90 -2.39 -2.83
N TRP A 140 22.06 -2.19 -1.52
CA TRP A 140 22.51 -0.92 -0.96
C TRP A 140 23.94 -0.57 -1.40
N LYS A 141 24.89 -1.52 -1.30
CA LYS A 141 26.26 -1.36 -1.81
C LYS A 141 26.27 -0.99 -3.29
N ALA A 142 25.47 -1.68 -4.11
CA ALA A 142 25.37 -1.41 -5.54
C ALA A 142 24.85 0.01 -5.83
N SER A 143 23.86 0.47 -5.09
CA SER A 143 23.30 1.82 -5.22
C SER A 143 24.34 2.90 -4.90
N ILE A 144 25.11 2.73 -3.83
CA ILE A 144 26.16 3.70 -3.46
C ILE A 144 27.28 3.72 -4.50
N ARG A 145 27.70 2.55 -5.01
CA ARG A 145 28.72 2.46 -6.05
C ARG A 145 28.31 3.15 -7.35
N ALA A 146 27.02 3.07 -7.69
CA ALA A 146 26.48 3.75 -8.87
C ALA A 146 26.51 5.28 -8.79
N GLN A 147 26.58 5.85 -7.60
CA GLN A 147 26.62 7.30 -7.36
C GLN A 147 28.02 7.94 -7.47
N SER A 148 29.07 7.13 -7.73
CA SER A 148 30.38 7.49 -8.33
C SER A 148 31.31 8.47 -7.64
N SER A 149 31.31 8.66 -6.34
CA SER A 149 32.51 9.26 -5.73
C SER A 149 33.40 8.17 -5.12
N GLN A 150 34.73 8.34 -5.19
CA GLN A 150 35.68 7.39 -4.58
C GLN A 150 35.39 7.15 -3.11
N LYS A 151 35.01 8.19 -2.34
CA LYS A 151 34.63 8.08 -0.95
C LYS A 151 33.37 7.24 -0.73
N GLN A 152 32.41 7.33 -1.65
CA GLN A 152 31.17 6.51 -1.58
C GLN A 152 31.45 5.04 -1.90
N GLN A 153 32.38 4.76 -2.81
CA GLN A 153 32.81 3.38 -3.09
C GLN A 153 33.51 2.75 -1.88
N GLU A 154 34.41 3.47 -1.22
CA GLU A 154 35.06 3.03 0.02
C GLU A 154 34.04 2.79 1.14
N LEU A 155 33.03 3.67 1.27
CA LEU A 155 31.93 3.47 2.22
C LEU A 155 31.12 2.22 1.89
N ALA A 156 30.79 2.01 0.61
CA ALA A 156 30.04 0.84 0.16
C ALA A 156 30.76 -0.47 0.48
N ASP A 157 32.09 -0.50 0.41
CA ASP A 157 32.88 -1.69 0.72
C ASP A 157 32.81 -2.06 2.20
N ARG A 158 32.57 -1.08 3.09
CA ARG A 158 32.46 -1.28 4.53
C ARG A 158 31.06 -1.68 5.00
N ILE A 159 30.02 -1.41 4.23
CA ILE A 159 28.64 -1.72 4.63
C ILE A 159 28.44 -3.23 4.66
N GLY A 160 27.89 -3.73 5.77
CA GLY A 160 27.58 -5.14 5.96
C GLY A 160 28.78 -5.99 6.37
N GLU A 161 29.97 -5.39 6.51
CA GLU A 161 31.12 -6.11 7.07
C GLU A 161 31.07 -6.09 8.61
N PRO A 162 30.94 -7.23 9.28
CA PRO A 162 30.74 -7.28 10.74
C PRO A 162 31.81 -6.55 11.54
N HIS A 163 33.07 -6.67 11.12
CA HIS A 163 34.20 -6.04 11.78
C HIS A 163 34.28 -4.51 11.59
N THR A 164 33.60 -3.95 10.59
CA THR A 164 33.54 -2.51 10.34
C THR A 164 32.31 -1.83 10.90
N MET A 165 31.23 -2.59 11.04
CA MET A 165 29.94 -2.13 11.55
C MET A 165 29.30 -3.19 12.49
N PRO A 166 30.00 -3.58 13.58
CA PRO A 166 29.55 -4.69 14.43
C PRO A 166 28.21 -4.42 15.12
N GLU A 167 27.89 -3.16 15.41
CA GLU A 167 26.61 -2.77 16.02
C GLU A 167 25.44 -2.97 15.08
N LEU A 168 25.66 -2.79 13.76
CA LEU A 168 24.62 -2.92 12.73
C LEU A 168 24.59 -4.34 12.15
N PHE A 169 25.75 -4.96 11.98
CA PHE A 169 25.91 -6.26 11.33
C PHE A 169 26.86 -7.14 12.18
N PRO A 170 26.36 -7.74 13.27
CA PRO A 170 27.19 -8.59 14.14
C PRO A 170 27.66 -9.86 13.41
N GLU A 171 28.85 -10.35 13.80
CA GLU A 171 29.44 -11.57 13.22
C GLU A 171 28.50 -12.79 13.40
N GLY A 172 28.35 -13.57 12.36
CA GLY A 172 27.65 -14.86 12.38
C GLY A 172 26.13 -14.81 12.31
N GLY A 173 25.54 -13.65 12.06
CA GLY A 173 24.08 -13.47 12.09
C GLY A 173 23.31 -13.81 10.80
N TYR A 174 23.96 -14.25 9.70
CA TYR A 174 23.32 -14.24 8.37
C TYR A 174 23.47 -15.54 7.58
N THR A 175 23.52 -16.66 8.30
CA THR A 175 23.48 -18.00 7.66
C THR A 175 22.06 -18.51 7.47
#